data_6a7053b06f9de8d1fba9217cbf9fe67b
#
_entry.id   6a7053b06f9de8d1fba9217cbf9fe67b
#
_cell.length_a   1.000
_cell.length_b   1.000
_cell.length_c   1.000
_cell.angle_alpha   90.00
_cell.angle_beta   90.00
_cell.angle_gamma   90.00
#
_symmetry.space_group_name_H-M   'P 1'
#
loop_
_entity.id
_entity.type
_entity.pdbx_description
1 polymer ?
#
loop_
_entity_poly.entity_id
_entity_poly.type
_entity_poly.pdbx_seq_one_letter_code
_entity_poly.pdbx_strand_id
1 'polypeptide(L)'
;MTLTLHDIKVWNTGEVIDLVVPSDTDASVDASAMTIAPGFEDPHVHFRDPGQTYKESMISGCAAAASGGYTNVLIMPNTVPAMDGVKVEAGQPGASEVLDAECDTVIDYLQHYEAAHGVRLPVRYDLCVCASKGRAGHEA
;
A
#
# COMPACT_ATOMS: atom_id res chain seq x y z
N MET A 1 -14.03 -7.30 -19.03
CA MET A 1 -15.16 -7.97 -18.39
C MET A 1 -15.67 -7.08 -17.26
N THR A 2 -16.86 -7.30 -16.77
CA THR A 2 -17.52 -6.41 -15.79
C THR A 2 -18.17 -7.20 -14.66
N LEU A 3 -18.16 -6.63 -13.46
CA LEU A 3 -18.98 -7.06 -12.34
C LEU A 3 -20.16 -6.09 -12.20
N THR A 4 -21.38 -6.60 -12.25
CA THR A 4 -22.59 -5.81 -12.01
C THR A 4 -23.11 -6.15 -10.61
N LEU A 5 -23.25 -5.12 -9.78
CA LEU A 5 -23.85 -5.20 -8.44
C LEU A 5 -25.24 -4.58 -8.52
N HIS A 6 -26.28 -5.39 -8.35
CA HIS A 6 -27.67 -4.94 -8.42
C HIS A 6 -28.19 -4.48 -7.06
N ASP A 7 -28.97 -3.41 -7.06
CA ASP A 7 -29.67 -2.88 -5.89
C ASP A 7 -28.74 -2.49 -4.72
N ILE A 8 -27.50 -2.07 -5.01
CA ILE A 8 -26.56 -1.65 -3.95
C ILE A 8 -26.95 -0.29 -3.39
N LYS A 9 -26.93 -0.15 -2.07
CA LYS A 9 -27.25 1.09 -1.38
C LYS A 9 -26.03 2.00 -1.28
N VAL A 10 -26.20 3.28 -1.65
CA VAL A 10 -25.16 4.31 -1.48
C VAL A 10 -25.20 4.85 -0.04
N TRP A 11 -24.08 4.79 0.68
CA TRP A 11 -24.00 5.03 2.12
C TRP A 11 -24.49 6.42 2.57
N ASN A 12 -24.19 7.47 1.81
CA ASN A 12 -24.46 8.86 2.21
C ASN A 12 -25.81 9.40 1.71
N THR A 13 -26.36 8.82 0.65
CA THR A 13 -27.65 9.25 0.07
C THR A 13 -28.80 8.29 0.40
N GLY A 14 -28.47 7.03 0.68
CA GLY A 14 -29.46 5.97 0.81
C GLY A 14 -30.09 5.54 -0.51
N GLU A 15 -29.64 6.10 -1.63
CA GLU A 15 -30.08 5.72 -2.97
C GLU A 15 -29.70 4.28 -3.27
N VAL A 16 -30.57 3.55 -3.96
CA VAL A 16 -30.30 2.19 -4.43
C VAL A 16 -30.03 2.26 -5.92
N ILE A 17 -28.88 1.72 -6.34
CA ILE A 17 -28.42 1.78 -7.72
C ILE A 17 -27.90 0.43 -8.21
N ASP A 18 -27.84 0.27 -9.51
CA ASP A 18 -27.02 -0.76 -10.14
C ASP A 18 -25.63 -0.18 -10.44
N LEU A 19 -24.58 -0.86 -9.98
CA LEU A 19 -23.21 -0.44 -10.17
C LEU A 19 -22.45 -1.44 -11.03
N VAL A 20 -21.84 -0.95 -12.11
CA VAL A 20 -21.00 -1.73 -13.00
C VAL A 20 -19.55 -1.34 -12.81
N VAL A 21 -18.69 -2.28 -12.46
CA VAL A 21 -17.26 -2.07 -12.28
C VAL A 21 -16.43 -3.00 -13.19
N PRO A 22 -15.22 -2.56 -13.61
CA PRO A 22 -14.29 -3.44 -14.30
C PRO A 22 -13.95 -4.67 -13.43
N SER A 23 -13.85 -5.83 -14.07
CA SER A 23 -13.55 -7.09 -13.40
C SER A 23 -12.78 -8.02 -14.33
N ASP A 24 -12.09 -9.01 -13.80
CA ASP A 24 -11.41 -10.05 -14.58
C ASP A 24 -12.38 -11.10 -15.12
N THR A 25 -13.60 -11.14 -14.61
CA THR A 25 -14.67 -12.02 -15.05
C THR A 25 -15.98 -11.26 -15.18
N ASP A 26 -16.87 -11.71 -16.08
CA ASP A 26 -18.23 -11.21 -16.13
C ASP A 26 -19.04 -11.90 -15.01
N ALA A 27 -19.62 -11.09 -14.15
CA ALA A 27 -20.44 -11.55 -13.03
C ALA A 27 -21.57 -10.57 -12.73
N SER A 28 -22.65 -11.11 -12.17
CA SER A 28 -23.81 -10.36 -11.70
C SER A 28 -24.16 -10.82 -10.29
N VAL A 29 -24.28 -9.89 -9.36
CA VAL A 29 -24.49 -10.17 -7.93
C VAL A 29 -25.66 -9.35 -7.42
N ASP A 30 -26.57 -9.98 -6.69
CA ASP A 30 -27.57 -9.28 -5.88
C ASP A 30 -26.85 -8.61 -4.68
N ALA A 31 -26.81 -7.29 -4.68
CA ALA A 31 -26.16 -6.47 -3.67
C ALA A 31 -27.18 -5.73 -2.76
N SER A 32 -28.43 -6.14 -2.77
CA SER A 32 -29.51 -5.50 -2.02
C SER A 32 -29.28 -5.45 -0.50
N ALA A 33 -28.47 -6.38 0.05
CA ALA A 33 -28.04 -6.38 1.45
C ALA A 33 -26.73 -5.62 1.71
N MET A 34 -26.13 -5.01 0.66
CA MET A 34 -24.83 -4.35 0.74
C MET A 34 -24.98 -2.82 0.69
N THR A 35 -23.96 -2.15 1.20
CA THR A 35 -23.84 -0.69 1.11
C THR A 35 -22.47 -0.35 0.53
N ILE A 36 -22.44 0.48 -0.50
CA ILE A 36 -21.19 1.02 -1.05
C ILE A 36 -20.84 2.33 -0.33
N ALA A 37 -19.57 2.45 0.01
CA ALA A 37 -18.97 3.67 0.59
C ALA A 37 -17.59 3.92 -0.05
N PRO A 38 -17.01 5.13 0.08
CA PRO A 38 -15.60 5.34 -0.18
C PRO A 38 -14.75 4.37 0.66
N GLY A 39 -13.65 3.91 0.10
CA GLY A 39 -12.70 3.09 0.85
C GLY A 39 -12.06 3.87 2.00
N PHE A 40 -11.62 3.15 3.02
CA PHE A 40 -10.94 3.76 4.16
C PHE A 40 -9.52 4.19 3.77
N GLU A 41 -8.99 5.18 4.49
CA GLU A 41 -7.60 5.58 4.44
C GLU A 41 -6.99 5.43 5.84
N ASP A 42 -5.78 4.83 5.91
CA ASP A 42 -5.02 4.75 7.15
C ASP A 42 -3.78 5.65 7.05
N PRO A 43 -3.73 6.77 7.78
CA PRO A 43 -2.62 7.72 7.69
C PRO A 43 -1.39 7.29 8.52
N HIS A 44 -1.33 6.06 9.06
CA HIS A 44 -0.24 5.67 9.94
C HIS A 44 -0.04 4.15 10.01
N VAL A 45 0.60 3.56 9.01
CA VAL A 45 0.92 2.12 9.02
C VAL A 45 2.42 1.88 9.08
N HIS A 46 2.81 0.74 9.65
CA HIS A 46 4.20 0.33 9.78
C HIS A 46 4.46 -0.96 8.98
N PHE A 47 4.53 -0.85 7.67
CA PHE A 47 5.08 -1.93 6.86
C PHE A 47 6.58 -2.00 7.10
N ARG A 48 7.11 -3.20 7.17
CA ARG A 48 8.47 -3.47 7.62
C ARG A 48 9.42 -3.84 6.48
N ASP A 49 9.05 -3.45 5.30
CA ASP A 49 9.77 -3.65 4.05
C ASP A 49 10.39 -2.31 3.62
N PRO A 50 11.70 -2.22 3.47
CA PRO A 50 12.71 -3.28 3.60
C PRO A 50 13.15 -3.58 5.05
N GLY A 51 13.88 -4.67 5.21
CA GLY A 51 14.73 -5.02 6.33
C GLY A 51 14.09 -5.78 7.48
N GLN A 52 12.78 -5.82 7.59
CA GLN A 52 12.06 -6.59 8.59
C GLN A 52 10.82 -7.27 8.00
N THR A 53 10.90 -7.70 6.76
CA THR A 53 9.82 -8.33 5.97
C THR A 53 9.23 -9.58 6.63
N TYR A 54 9.98 -10.21 7.54
CA TYR A 54 9.49 -11.32 8.38
C TYR A 54 8.37 -10.88 9.37
N LYS A 55 8.23 -9.59 9.65
CA LYS A 55 7.13 -9.04 10.47
C LYS A 55 5.95 -8.65 9.60
N GLU A 56 6.22 -7.90 8.54
CA GLU A 56 5.24 -7.41 7.57
C GLU A 56 5.95 -6.96 6.29
N SER A 57 5.54 -7.49 5.15
CA SER A 57 6.00 -7.04 3.84
C SER A 57 5.02 -6.06 3.22
N MET A 58 5.42 -5.38 2.13
CA MET A 58 4.51 -4.57 1.35
C MET A 58 3.33 -5.39 0.81
N ILE A 59 3.59 -6.63 0.37
CA ILE A 59 2.55 -7.52 -0.19
C ILE A 59 1.54 -7.92 0.89
N SER A 60 2.01 -8.40 2.05
CA SER A 60 1.12 -8.86 3.12
C SER A 60 0.36 -7.71 3.77
N GLY A 61 1.01 -6.57 4.00
CA GLY A 61 0.40 -5.39 4.57
C GLY A 61 -0.68 -4.78 3.66
N CYS A 62 -0.40 -4.66 2.36
CA CYS A 62 -1.39 -4.20 1.40
C CYS A 62 -2.58 -5.16 1.25
N ALA A 63 -2.33 -6.48 1.31
CA ALA A 63 -3.41 -7.47 1.28
C ALA A 63 -4.29 -7.40 2.53
N ALA A 64 -3.69 -7.21 3.70
CA ALA A 64 -4.43 -7.02 4.96
C ALA A 64 -5.25 -5.72 4.93
N ALA A 65 -4.68 -4.62 4.45
CA ALA A 65 -5.37 -3.35 4.28
C ALA A 65 -6.59 -3.49 3.34
N ALA A 66 -6.41 -4.10 2.17
CA ALA A 66 -7.50 -4.35 1.23
C ALA A 66 -8.62 -5.18 1.85
N SER A 67 -8.27 -6.22 2.62
CA SER A 67 -9.24 -7.07 3.32
C SER A 67 -10.04 -6.30 4.38
N GLY A 68 -9.46 -5.23 4.94
CA GLY A 68 -10.12 -4.31 5.88
C GLY A 68 -10.93 -3.20 5.21
N GLY A 69 -10.96 -3.14 3.86
CA GLY A 69 -11.68 -2.09 3.12
C GLY A 69 -10.88 -0.79 2.97
N TYR A 70 -9.58 -0.82 3.25
CA TYR A 70 -8.70 0.32 2.98
C TYR A 70 -8.33 0.37 1.50
N THR A 71 -8.27 1.57 0.96
CA THR A 71 -7.90 1.83 -0.45
C THR A 71 -6.61 2.64 -0.58
N ASN A 72 -6.20 3.28 0.52
CA ASN A 72 -4.93 4.00 0.63
C ASN A 72 -4.35 3.88 2.04
N VAL A 73 -3.03 3.86 2.15
CA VAL A 73 -2.30 3.85 3.43
C VAL A 73 -1.09 4.78 3.38
N LEU A 74 -0.74 5.43 4.51
CA LEU A 74 0.49 6.20 4.64
C LEU A 74 1.52 5.40 5.44
N ILE A 75 2.61 5.00 4.78
CA ILE A 75 3.66 4.16 5.37
C ILE A 75 4.64 5.02 6.14
N MET A 76 4.85 4.68 7.41
CA MET A 76 5.77 5.37 8.30
C MET A 76 7.23 5.05 8.00
N PRO A 77 8.15 6.02 8.23
CA PRO A 77 9.53 5.97 7.71
C PRO A 77 10.50 5.09 8.52
N ASN A 78 10.01 4.29 9.46
CA ASN A 78 10.86 3.51 10.37
C ASN A 78 11.17 2.09 9.87
N THR A 79 11.39 1.97 8.56
CA THR A 79 11.99 0.79 7.91
C THR A 79 13.47 0.64 8.30
N VAL A 80 14.11 -0.42 7.84
CA VAL A 80 15.54 -0.66 8.07
C VAL A 80 16.20 -1.05 6.73
N PRO A 81 16.95 -0.14 6.08
CA PRO A 81 17.26 1.24 6.46
C PRO A 81 16.02 2.15 6.55
N ALA A 82 16.18 3.34 7.14
CA ALA A 82 15.09 4.30 7.28
C ALA A 82 14.77 5.00 5.94
N MET A 83 13.53 5.49 5.78
CA MET A 83 13.14 6.34 4.65
C MET A 83 13.58 7.79 4.88
N ASP A 84 14.87 8.06 4.78
CA ASP A 84 15.48 9.38 5.05
C ASP A 84 16.18 10.00 3.83
N GLY A 85 16.07 9.34 2.65
CA GLY A 85 16.70 9.77 1.42
C GLY A 85 18.21 9.52 1.35
N VAL A 86 18.80 8.91 2.37
CA VAL A 86 20.23 8.55 2.35
C VAL A 86 20.44 7.33 1.46
N LYS A 87 21.54 7.35 0.71
CA LYS A 87 21.94 6.22 -0.12
C LYS A 87 22.24 5.00 0.75
N VAL A 88 21.65 3.87 0.36
CA VAL A 88 21.85 2.59 1.04
C VAL A 88 23.20 1.99 0.66
N GLU A 89 23.97 1.55 1.64
CA GLU A 89 25.28 0.94 1.44
C GLU A 89 25.23 -0.58 1.68
N ALA A 90 26.01 -1.32 0.91
CA ALA A 90 26.11 -2.76 1.06
C ALA A 90 26.58 -3.14 2.49
N GLY A 91 25.93 -4.15 3.07
CA GLY A 91 26.25 -4.62 4.42
C GLY A 91 25.40 -3.97 5.53
N GLN A 92 24.63 -2.94 5.24
CA GLN A 92 23.62 -2.47 6.19
C GLN A 92 22.47 -3.48 6.33
N PRO A 93 21.85 -3.63 7.50
CA PRO A 93 20.66 -4.44 7.65
C PRO A 93 19.55 -4.00 6.67
N GLY A 94 18.97 -4.92 5.92
CA GLY A 94 17.94 -4.65 4.92
C GLY A 94 18.42 -3.99 3.62
N ALA A 95 19.73 -3.82 3.44
CA ALA A 95 20.27 -3.21 2.23
C ALA A 95 20.06 -4.06 0.99
N SER A 96 20.09 -5.38 1.13
CA SER A 96 19.98 -6.31 0.00
C SER A 96 18.68 -6.12 -0.76
N GLU A 97 17.55 -5.96 -0.07
CA GLU A 97 16.25 -5.79 -0.72
C GLU A 97 16.24 -4.54 -1.63
N VAL A 98 16.87 -3.45 -1.17
CA VAL A 98 16.97 -2.19 -1.93
C VAL A 98 17.94 -2.30 -3.09
N LEU A 99 19.13 -2.85 -2.85
CA LEU A 99 20.20 -2.93 -3.85
C LEU A 99 19.92 -3.98 -4.92
N ASP A 100 19.30 -5.10 -4.57
CA ASP A 100 18.88 -6.14 -5.52
C ASP A 100 17.77 -5.65 -6.45
N ALA A 101 17.00 -4.66 -6.02
CA ALA A 101 16.02 -3.94 -6.83
C ALA A 101 16.65 -2.79 -7.67
N GLU A 102 17.99 -2.69 -7.72
CA GLU A 102 18.74 -1.63 -8.43
C GLU A 102 18.37 -0.21 -7.98
N CYS A 103 17.98 -0.03 -6.71
CA CYS A 103 17.59 1.25 -6.13
C CYS A 103 18.71 1.81 -5.23
N ASP A 104 18.85 3.14 -5.20
CA ASP A 104 19.84 3.82 -4.39
C ASP A 104 19.35 4.11 -2.97
N THR A 105 18.06 4.35 -2.79
CA THR A 105 17.46 4.71 -1.50
C THR A 105 16.23 3.83 -1.20
N VAL A 106 15.83 3.78 0.06
CA VAL A 106 14.57 3.11 0.46
C VAL A 106 13.36 3.77 -0.20
N ILE A 107 13.41 5.08 -0.41
CA ILE A 107 12.32 5.81 -1.07
C ILE A 107 12.18 5.34 -2.52
N ASP A 108 13.29 5.27 -3.28
CA ASP A 108 13.28 4.76 -4.65
C ASP A 108 12.76 3.33 -4.71
N TYR A 109 13.24 2.47 -3.82
CA TYR A 109 12.81 1.08 -3.71
C TYR A 109 11.29 0.96 -3.55
N LEU A 110 10.73 1.69 -2.60
CA LEU A 110 9.29 1.63 -2.34
C LEU A 110 8.47 2.28 -3.47
N GLN A 111 8.97 3.37 -4.09
CA GLN A 111 8.30 3.97 -5.25
C GLN A 111 8.27 3.05 -6.48
N HIS A 112 9.24 2.17 -6.61
CA HIS A 112 9.36 1.23 -7.73
C HIS A 112 9.01 -0.22 -7.34
N TYR A 113 8.47 -0.44 -6.15
CA TYR A 113 8.24 -1.76 -5.58
C TYR A 113 7.48 -2.72 -6.49
N GLU A 114 6.36 -2.28 -7.06
CA GLU A 114 5.54 -3.11 -7.95
C GLU A 114 6.32 -3.54 -9.20
N ALA A 115 7.08 -2.62 -9.80
CA ALA A 115 7.89 -2.91 -10.98
C ALA A 115 9.05 -3.85 -10.65
N ALA A 116 9.77 -3.61 -9.56
CA ALA A 116 10.91 -4.42 -9.13
C ALA A 116 10.52 -5.87 -8.78
N HIS A 117 9.32 -6.06 -8.23
CA HIS A 117 8.84 -7.39 -7.82
C HIS A 117 7.87 -8.04 -8.83
N GLY A 118 7.50 -7.35 -9.90
CA GLY A 118 6.54 -7.85 -10.89
C GLY A 118 5.15 -8.11 -10.29
N VAL A 119 4.75 -7.32 -9.30
CA VAL A 119 3.46 -7.45 -8.59
C VAL A 119 2.59 -6.23 -8.79
N ARG A 120 1.30 -6.36 -8.49
CA ARG A 120 0.38 -5.25 -8.34
C ARG A 120 -0.23 -5.29 -6.95
N LEU A 121 -0.08 -4.20 -6.21
CA LEU A 121 -0.62 -4.09 -4.87
C LEU A 121 -2.12 -3.71 -4.90
N PRO A 122 -2.94 -4.28 -4.01
CA PRO A 122 -4.39 -4.08 -4.04
C PRO A 122 -4.83 -2.73 -3.47
N VAL A 123 -3.94 -1.99 -2.80
CA VAL A 123 -4.20 -0.65 -2.25
C VAL A 123 -3.11 0.30 -2.72
N ARG A 124 -3.44 1.59 -2.82
CA ARG A 124 -2.45 2.66 -3.01
C ARG A 124 -1.72 2.92 -1.71
N TYR A 125 -0.53 3.47 -1.81
CA TYR A 125 0.23 3.90 -0.63
C TYR A 125 0.99 5.18 -0.91
N ASP A 126 1.12 5.96 0.14
CA ASP A 126 1.98 7.14 0.21
C ASP A 126 3.11 6.87 1.22
N LEU A 127 4.22 7.58 1.06
CA LEU A 127 5.40 7.40 1.91
C LEU A 127 5.60 8.63 2.81
N CYS A 128 5.66 8.41 4.11
CA CYS A 128 6.14 9.39 5.05
C CYS A 128 7.66 9.29 5.14
N VAL A 129 8.38 10.38 4.91
CA VAL A 129 9.85 10.39 4.99
C VAL A 129 10.34 10.93 6.33
N CYS A 130 11.54 10.52 6.73
CA CYS A 130 12.17 11.06 7.94
C CYS A 130 12.52 12.54 7.79
N ALA A 131 12.25 13.31 8.81
CA ALA A 131 12.65 14.72 8.87
C ALA A 131 14.17 14.90 9.14
N SER A 132 14.89 13.83 9.44
CA SER A 132 16.33 13.84 9.68
C SER A 132 16.96 12.51 9.29
N LYS A 133 18.23 12.56 8.86
CA LYS A 133 19.02 11.38 8.50
C LYS A 133 19.13 10.41 9.67
N GLY A 134 18.92 9.12 9.39
CA GLY A 134 18.90 8.06 10.37
C GLY A 134 17.89 8.25 11.51
N ARG A 135 16.97 9.20 11.41
CA ARG A 135 16.05 9.61 12.48
C ARG A 135 16.76 10.18 13.71
N ALA A 136 17.97 10.72 13.51
CA ALA A 136 18.83 11.14 14.60
C ALA A 136 18.53 12.54 15.14
N GLY A 137 17.75 13.36 14.42
CA GLY A 137 17.38 14.71 14.81
C GLY A 137 18.49 15.77 14.63
N HIS A 138 19.58 15.44 13.93
CA HIS A 138 20.73 16.31 13.77
C HIS A 138 20.85 16.93 12.37
N GLU A 139 20.56 16.17 11.31
CA GLU A 139 20.65 16.61 9.92
C GLU A 139 19.34 16.32 9.19
N ALA A 140 18.90 17.29 8.40
CA ALA A 140 17.74 17.15 7.50
C ALA A 140 18.18 16.80 6.08
#